data_098f00c114e969b7d531f816859e0cfd
#
_entry.id   098f00c114e969b7d531f816859e0cfd
#
_cell.length_a   1.000
_cell.length_b   1.000
_cell.length_c   1.000
_cell.angle_alpha   90.00
_cell.angle_beta   90.00
_cell.angle_gamma   90.00
#
_symmetry.space_group_name_H-M   'P 1'
#
loop_
_entity.id
_entity.type
_entity.pdbx_description
1 polymer ?
#
loop_
_entity_poly.entity_id
_entity_poly.type
_entity_poly.pdbx_seq_one_letter_code
_entity_poly.pdbx_strand_id
1 'polypeptide(L)'
;LERFLEKRGGAYKEKRDFPAIDGTSQISPYLANGVLSGRQCLIAGRQAQGAGGNQEGLGTWITEIAWRDFYINILYHFPRVSMHRAFKPETETLEWNTPGDRFEAWKTGNTGVPIVDAAMRQLNQTGWMHNRLRMITAMYLTKNLFIDWRLGEAYFMSKLIDGFLASNNGGWQWSASTGTDAAPYFRVFNPVTQSERFDPDGDFIREWVPELAKLDSKRIHDPGAKGGVIPKGYPRQIVDLKESRKEAIAKFQELKN
;
A
#
# COMPACT_ATOMS: atom_id res chain seq x y z
N LEU A 1 11.67 7.43 17.86
CA LEU A 1 12.11 8.40 16.87
C LEU A 1 13.64 8.51 16.88
N GLU A 2 14.26 8.88 17.98
CA GLU A 2 15.72 9.07 18.15
C GLU A 2 16.51 7.86 17.65
N ARG A 3 16.21 6.67 18.18
CA ARG A 3 16.86 5.42 17.76
C ARG A 3 16.81 5.17 16.24
N PHE A 4 15.70 5.56 15.58
CA PHE A 4 15.60 5.45 14.13
C PHE A 4 16.53 6.44 13.43
N LEU A 5 16.50 7.70 13.84
CA LEU A 5 17.32 8.75 13.22
C LEU A 5 18.81 8.46 13.34
N GLU A 6 19.26 7.97 14.51
CA GLU A 6 20.66 7.61 14.77
C GLU A 6 21.13 6.39 14.00
N LYS A 7 20.32 5.31 13.98
CA LYS A 7 20.80 4.00 13.52
C LYS A 7 20.35 3.62 12.11
N ARG A 8 19.20 4.13 11.64
CA ARG A 8 18.57 3.67 10.39
C ARG A 8 18.18 4.79 9.44
N GLY A 9 18.01 6.01 9.93
CA GLY A 9 17.58 7.15 9.13
C GLY A 9 18.46 7.42 7.91
N GLY A 10 19.77 7.21 8.04
CA GLY A 10 20.71 7.37 6.93
C GLY A 10 20.50 6.40 5.76
N ALA A 11 20.02 5.19 6.03
CA ALA A 11 19.75 4.18 5.00
C ALA A 11 18.28 4.15 4.57
N TYR A 12 17.47 5.11 5.02
CA TYR A 12 16.03 5.10 4.78
C TYR A 12 15.66 5.08 3.30
N LYS A 13 16.30 5.91 2.47
CA LYS A 13 16.02 5.96 1.02
C LYS A 13 16.18 4.60 0.36
N GLU A 14 17.20 3.86 0.73
CA GLU A 14 17.54 2.57 0.12
C GLU A 14 16.67 1.43 0.63
N LYS A 15 16.27 1.48 1.92
CA LYS A 15 15.62 0.36 2.61
C LYS A 15 14.12 0.51 2.79
N ARG A 16 13.59 1.72 2.61
CA ARG A 16 12.18 2.04 2.90
C ARG A 16 11.14 1.23 2.12
N ASP A 17 11.52 0.67 1.00
CA ASP A 17 10.58 -0.02 0.10
C ASP A 17 10.51 -1.54 0.31
N PHE A 18 11.38 -2.11 1.16
CA PHE A 18 11.49 -3.54 1.39
C PHE A 18 10.77 -3.96 2.67
N PRO A 19 9.59 -4.65 2.59
CA PRO A 19 8.79 -4.97 3.76
C PRO A 19 9.42 -5.99 4.72
N ALA A 20 10.31 -6.86 4.23
CA ALA A 20 11.06 -7.81 5.04
C ALA A 20 12.20 -7.15 5.85
N ILE A 21 12.56 -5.89 5.53
CA ILE A 21 13.68 -5.18 6.17
C ILE A 21 13.14 -4.17 7.18
N ASP A 22 13.73 -4.11 8.38
CA ASP A 22 13.46 -3.06 9.36
C ASP A 22 14.07 -1.71 8.90
N GLY A 23 13.56 -1.19 7.77
CA GLY A 23 14.03 0.02 7.09
C GLY A 23 13.21 1.29 7.38
N THR A 24 12.08 1.17 8.08
CA THR A 24 11.18 2.30 8.34
C THR A 24 11.22 2.77 9.78
N SER A 25 10.71 3.97 10.05
CA SER A 25 10.69 4.54 11.40
C SER A 25 9.62 3.95 12.31
N GLN A 26 8.56 3.38 11.73
CA GLN A 26 7.38 2.84 12.43
C GLN A 26 6.73 3.82 13.42
N ILE A 27 6.82 5.12 13.17
CA ILE A 27 6.25 6.16 14.04
C ILE A 27 4.82 6.55 13.69
N SER A 28 4.25 5.98 12.64
CA SER A 28 2.89 6.33 12.18
C SER A 28 1.81 6.21 13.26
N PRO A 29 1.79 5.19 14.15
CA PRO A 29 0.82 5.15 15.24
C PRO A 29 0.96 6.32 16.23
N TYR A 30 2.18 6.75 16.51
CA TYR A 30 2.45 7.88 17.40
C TYR A 30 2.04 9.22 16.78
N LEU A 31 2.18 9.36 15.45
CA LEU A 31 1.69 10.51 14.71
C LEU A 31 0.15 10.53 14.62
N ALA A 32 -0.47 9.38 14.40
CA ALA A 32 -1.92 9.27 14.31
C ALA A 32 -2.61 9.62 15.65
N ASN A 33 -2.02 9.18 16.76
CA ASN A 33 -2.54 9.41 18.11
C ASN A 33 -2.04 10.70 18.78
N GLY A 34 -1.28 11.54 18.07
CA GLY A 34 -0.82 12.84 18.57
C GLY A 34 0.29 12.79 19.62
N VAL A 35 0.89 11.62 19.88
CA VAL A 35 2.07 11.47 20.76
C VAL A 35 3.29 12.17 20.18
N LEU A 36 3.40 12.17 18.85
CA LEU A 36 4.39 12.92 18.07
C LEU A 36 3.67 13.83 17.09
N SER A 37 4.21 15.03 16.89
CA SER A 37 3.78 15.93 15.83
C SER A 37 4.72 15.89 14.63
N GLY A 38 4.21 16.22 13.43
CA GLY A 38 5.04 16.37 12.24
C GLY A 38 6.17 17.39 12.44
N ARG A 39 5.89 18.47 13.19
CA ARG A 39 6.90 19.51 13.52
C ARG A 39 8.05 18.96 14.36
N GLN A 40 7.76 18.16 15.40
CA GLN A 40 8.81 17.50 16.20
C GLN A 40 9.65 16.55 15.33
N CYS A 41 9.01 15.78 14.46
CA CYS A 41 9.70 14.91 13.53
C CYS A 41 10.61 15.67 12.56
N LEU A 42 10.12 16.79 12.00
CA LEU A 42 10.90 17.65 11.11
C LEU A 42 12.13 18.23 11.82
N ILE A 43 11.94 18.78 13.03
CA ILE A 43 13.05 19.34 13.82
C ILE A 43 14.11 18.28 14.12
N ALA A 44 13.69 17.12 14.61
CA ALA A 44 14.59 16.01 14.93
C ALA A 44 15.35 15.49 13.69
N GLY A 45 14.66 15.36 12.55
CA GLY A 45 15.29 14.98 11.28
C GLY A 45 16.33 16.00 10.80
N ARG A 46 16.03 17.31 10.90
CA ARG A 46 16.98 18.39 10.56
C ARG A 46 18.18 18.42 11.50
N GLN A 47 17.99 18.21 12.79
CA GLN A 47 19.08 18.10 13.75
C GLN A 47 20.00 16.91 13.45
N ALA A 48 19.43 15.74 13.14
CA ALA A 48 20.18 14.55 12.73
C ALA A 48 21.01 14.81 11.45
N GLN A 49 20.46 15.55 10.47
CA GLN A 49 21.19 15.98 9.27
C GLN A 49 22.35 16.91 9.65
N GLY A 50 22.13 17.90 10.51
CA GLY A 50 23.13 18.86 10.97
C GLY A 50 24.25 18.21 11.78
N ALA A 51 23.97 17.12 12.47
CA ALA A 51 24.97 16.33 13.22
C ALA A 51 25.82 15.37 12.35
N GLY A 52 25.78 15.52 11.02
CA GLY A 52 26.58 14.71 10.08
C GLY A 52 25.86 13.44 9.58
N GLY A 53 24.56 13.28 9.84
CA GLY A 53 23.77 12.18 9.30
C GLY A 53 23.66 12.21 7.78
N ASN A 54 23.41 11.05 7.16
CA ASN A 54 23.24 10.95 5.71
C ASN A 54 22.11 11.84 5.21
N GLN A 55 22.47 12.83 4.39
CA GLN A 55 21.55 13.87 3.90
C GLN A 55 20.42 13.30 3.04
N GLU A 56 20.72 12.30 2.21
CA GLU A 56 19.78 11.75 1.26
C GLU A 56 18.74 10.86 1.95
N GLY A 57 19.16 9.97 2.85
CA GLY A 57 18.28 9.11 3.61
C GLY A 57 17.34 9.90 4.52
N LEU A 58 17.90 10.80 5.33
CA LEU A 58 17.13 11.66 6.23
C LEU A 58 16.25 12.67 5.47
N GLY A 59 16.74 13.23 4.35
CA GLY A 59 15.96 14.10 3.49
C GLY A 59 14.73 13.40 2.92
N THR A 60 14.91 12.16 2.46
CA THR A 60 13.80 11.33 1.98
C THR A 60 12.78 11.10 3.10
N TRP A 61 13.23 10.75 4.31
CA TRP A 61 12.33 10.56 5.44
C TRP A 61 11.57 11.84 5.82
N ILE A 62 12.22 13.00 5.81
CA ILE A 62 11.58 14.31 6.05
C ILE A 62 10.49 14.57 5.00
N THR A 63 10.72 14.18 3.75
CA THR A 63 9.73 14.32 2.68
C THR A 63 8.47 13.50 2.98
N GLU A 64 8.59 12.32 3.62
CA GLU A 64 7.41 11.54 4.02
C GLU A 64 6.58 12.24 5.11
N ILE A 65 7.22 13.00 6.00
CA ILE A 65 6.50 13.83 6.97
C ILE A 65 5.75 14.97 6.25
N ALA A 66 6.37 15.56 5.21
CA ALA A 66 5.71 16.58 4.40
C ALA A 66 4.50 16.03 3.61
N TRP A 67 4.56 14.79 3.11
CA TRP A 67 3.41 14.13 2.49
C TRP A 67 2.20 14.03 3.42
N ARG A 68 2.43 13.76 4.71
CA ARG A 68 1.35 13.77 5.70
C ARG A 68 0.66 15.14 5.78
N ASP A 69 1.43 16.22 5.83
CA ASP A 69 0.89 17.57 5.88
C ASP A 69 0.20 17.96 4.55
N PHE A 70 0.71 17.50 3.42
CA PHE A 70 0.06 17.67 2.12
C PHE A 70 -1.36 17.09 2.13
N TYR A 71 -1.56 15.86 2.58
CA TYR A 71 -2.89 15.26 2.62
C TYR A 71 -3.81 15.92 3.65
N ILE A 72 -3.29 16.46 4.75
CA ILE A 72 -4.06 17.30 5.68
C ILE A 72 -4.58 18.56 4.97
N ASN A 73 -3.72 19.23 4.21
CA ASN A 73 -4.11 20.39 3.43
C ASN A 73 -5.16 20.05 2.36
N ILE A 74 -5.05 18.91 1.71
CA ILE A 74 -6.08 18.43 0.76
C ILE A 74 -7.43 18.28 1.46
N LEU A 75 -7.49 17.62 2.62
CA LEU A 75 -8.74 17.50 3.38
C LEU A 75 -9.32 18.86 3.79
N TYR A 76 -8.47 19.79 4.22
CA TYR A 76 -8.90 21.11 4.66
C TYR A 76 -9.48 21.94 3.52
N HIS A 77 -8.81 21.97 2.36
CA HIS A 77 -9.22 22.79 1.23
C HIS A 77 -10.28 22.11 0.33
N PHE A 78 -10.38 20.79 0.39
CA PHE A 78 -11.34 20.00 -0.40
C PHE A 78 -12.15 19.05 0.51
N PRO A 79 -13.00 19.58 1.42
CA PRO A 79 -13.69 18.79 2.44
C PRO A 79 -14.59 17.68 1.85
N ARG A 80 -14.99 17.80 0.58
CA ARG A 80 -15.75 16.76 -0.11
C ARG A 80 -15.07 15.38 -0.07
N VAL A 81 -13.72 15.31 -0.05
CA VAL A 81 -13.01 14.02 -0.02
C VAL A 81 -13.21 13.29 1.31
N SER A 82 -13.42 14.02 2.42
CA SER A 82 -13.78 13.43 3.71
C SER A 82 -15.22 12.91 3.78
N MET A 83 -16.04 13.24 2.78
CA MET A 83 -17.44 12.83 2.65
C MET A 83 -17.59 11.68 1.65
N HIS A 84 -16.60 10.81 1.51
CA HIS A 84 -16.56 9.70 0.58
C HIS A 84 -16.69 10.10 -0.90
N ARG A 85 -16.26 11.32 -1.26
CA ARG A 85 -16.26 11.79 -2.66
C ARG A 85 -14.86 11.72 -3.26
N ALA A 86 -14.78 11.37 -4.53
CA ALA A 86 -13.52 11.43 -5.26
C ALA A 86 -13.02 12.89 -5.38
N PHE A 87 -11.72 13.09 -5.30
CA PHE A 87 -11.11 14.39 -5.57
C PHE A 87 -11.39 14.81 -7.03
N LYS A 88 -11.30 13.86 -7.96
CA LYS A 88 -11.65 14.03 -9.38
C LYS A 88 -13.13 13.68 -9.61
N PRO A 89 -14.03 14.68 -9.76
CA PRO A 89 -15.47 14.45 -9.85
C PRO A 89 -15.88 13.51 -11.00
N GLU A 90 -15.20 13.57 -12.12
CA GLU A 90 -15.45 12.73 -13.29
C GLU A 90 -15.33 11.24 -13.00
N THR A 91 -14.58 10.86 -11.97
CA THR A 91 -14.41 9.46 -11.58
C THR A 91 -15.54 8.92 -10.69
N GLU A 92 -16.49 9.77 -10.28
CA GLU A 92 -17.67 9.33 -9.50
C GLU A 92 -18.60 8.42 -10.33
N THR A 93 -18.54 8.51 -11.64
CA THR A 93 -19.37 7.73 -12.57
C THR A 93 -18.81 6.35 -12.90
N LEU A 94 -17.64 5.99 -12.31
CA LEU A 94 -17.08 4.65 -12.49
C LEU A 94 -18.02 3.58 -11.95
N GLU A 95 -18.41 2.66 -12.80
CA GLU A 95 -19.20 1.49 -12.42
C GLU A 95 -18.27 0.38 -11.88
N TRP A 96 -18.09 0.39 -10.57
CA TRP A 96 -17.28 -0.61 -9.88
C TRP A 96 -17.98 -1.98 -9.87
N ASN A 97 -17.19 -3.05 -9.84
CA ASN A 97 -17.72 -4.41 -9.70
C ASN A 97 -18.35 -4.61 -8.32
N THR A 98 -19.38 -5.48 -8.27
CA THR A 98 -19.97 -5.93 -6.99
C THR A 98 -18.90 -6.62 -6.13
N PRO A 99 -18.76 -6.24 -4.84
CA PRO A 99 -17.69 -6.73 -4.00
C PRO A 99 -17.69 -8.26 -3.80
N GLY A 100 -18.76 -8.86 -3.31
CA GLY A 100 -18.95 -10.32 -3.17
C GLY A 100 -17.75 -11.07 -2.59
N ASP A 101 -17.59 -12.34 -3.00
CA ASP A 101 -16.54 -13.25 -2.53
C ASP A 101 -15.11 -12.75 -2.82
N ARG A 102 -14.93 -11.97 -3.89
CA ARG A 102 -13.62 -11.41 -4.23
C ARG A 102 -13.14 -10.40 -3.20
N PHE A 103 -14.06 -9.61 -2.65
CA PHE A 103 -13.75 -8.65 -1.58
C PHE A 103 -13.43 -9.37 -0.27
N GLU A 104 -14.18 -10.43 0.06
CA GLU A 104 -13.88 -11.27 1.24
C GLU A 104 -12.52 -11.96 1.11
N ALA A 105 -12.19 -12.51 -0.06
CA ALA A 105 -10.89 -13.11 -0.32
C ALA A 105 -9.76 -12.09 -0.15
N TRP A 106 -9.94 -10.84 -0.62
CA TRP A 106 -8.97 -9.77 -0.42
C TRP A 106 -8.84 -9.41 1.06
N LYS A 107 -9.93 -9.21 1.79
CA LYS A 107 -9.91 -8.88 3.23
C LYS A 107 -9.17 -9.94 4.05
N THR A 108 -9.37 -11.20 3.72
CA THR A 108 -8.82 -12.33 4.48
C THR A 108 -7.44 -12.81 4.03
N GLY A 109 -6.88 -12.20 2.96
CA GLY A 109 -5.58 -12.60 2.41
C GLY A 109 -5.62 -13.99 1.78
N ASN A 110 -6.62 -14.23 0.92
CA ASN A 110 -6.87 -15.48 0.19
C ASN A 110 -7.14 -15.23 -1.31
N THR A 111 -6.44 -14.27 -1.90
CA THR A 111 -6.59 -13.91 -3.32
C THR A 111 -5.86 -14.83 -4.28
N GLY A 112 -4.93 -15.65 -3.78
CA GLY A 112 -3.99 -16.43 -4.59
C GLY A 112 -2.84 -15.60 -5.16
N VAL A 113 -2.66 -14.36 -4.71
CA VAL A 113 -1.55 -13.47 -5.05
C VAL A 113 -0.69 -13.26 -3.80
N PRO A 114 0.45 -13.95 -3.67
CA PRO A 114 1.17 -14.11 -2.41
C PRO A 114 1.51 -12.81 -1.67
N ILE A 115 1.99 -11.79 -2.37
CA ILE A 115 2.36 -10.51 -1.74
C ILE A 115 1.13 -9.74 -1.22
N VAL A 116 -0.01 -9.84 -1.90
CA VAL A 116 -1.29 -9.26 -1.47
C VAL A 116 -1.80 -9.99 -0.24
N ASP A 117 -1.78 -11.33 -0.28
CA ASP A 117 -2.27 -12.18 0.81
C ASP A 117 -1.40 -12.00 2.07
N ALA A 118 -0.08 -11.98 1.93
CA ALA A 118 0.86 -11.71 3.01
C ALA A 118 0.59 -10.35 3.68
N ALA A 119 0.41 -9.31 2.86
CA ALA A 119 0.15 -7.96 3.35
C ALA A 119 -1.19 -7.85 4.11
N MET A 120 -2.25 -8.47 3.59
CA MET A 120 -3.57 -8.44 4.24
C MET A 120 -3.58 -9.28 5.53
N ARG A 121 -2.85 -10.39 5.57
CA ARG A 121 -2.69 -11.18 6.81
C ARG A 121 -1.90 -10.42 7.85
N GLN A 122 -0.81 -9.73 7.49
CA GLN A 122 -0.08 -8.83 8.39
C GLN A 122 -1.02 -7.76 8.97
N LEU A 123 -1.78 -7.06 8.12
CA LEU A 123 -2.73 -6.05 8.58
C LEU A 123 -3.73 -6.61 9.59
N ASN A 124 -4.34 -7.75 9.28
CA ASN A 124 -5.35 -8.37 10.14
C ASN A 124 -4.80 -8.84 11.49
N GLN A 125 -3.55 -9.28 11.51
CA GLN A 125 -2.94 -9.80 12.73
C GLN A 125 -2.31 -8.70 13.60
N THR A 126 -1.72 -7.68 12.98
CA THR A 126 -0.92 -6.67 13.70
C THR A 126 -1.56 -5.28 13.76
N GLY A 127 -2.55 -5.00 12.92
CA GLY A 127 -3.09 -3.65 12.73
C GLY A 127 -2.13 -2.69 12.02
N TRP A 128 -1.03 -3.20 11.44
CA TRP A 128 -0.06 -2.38 10.72
C TRP A 128 0.28 -3.01 9.37
N MET A 129 0.63 -2.17 8.40
CA MET A 129 1.06 -2.60 7.07
C MET A 129 2.12 -1.65 6.55
N HIS A 130 3.19 -2.20 5.99
CA HIS A 130 4.25 -1.43 5.32
C HIS A 130 3.69 -0.60 4.15
N ASN A 131 4.19 0.65 3.96
CA ASN A 131 3.64 1.57 2.95
C ASN A 131 3.62 0.98 1.52
N ARG A 132 4.69 0.30 1.10
CA ARG A 132 4.74 -0.34 -0.23
C ARG A 132 3.61 -1.35 -0.42
N LEU A 133 3.29 -2.08 0.63
CA LEU A 133 2.23 -3.07 0.60
C LEU A 133 0.83 -2.43 0.57
N ARG A 134 0.64 -1.29 1.26
CA ARG A 134 -0.63 -0.51 1.15
C ARG A 134 -0.90 -0.11 -0.29
N MET A 135 0.13 0.34 -1.02
CA MET A 135 -0.01 0.68 -2.44
C MET A 135 -0.34 -0.53 -3.31
N ILE A 136 0.32 -1.67 -3.09
CA ILE A 136 0.10 -2.90 -3.86
C ILE A 136 -1.30 -3.44 -3.61
N THR A 137 -1.72 -3.57 -2.35
CA THR A 137 -3.03 -4.13 -1.98
C THR A 137 -4.19 -3.24 -2.39
N ALA A 138 -4.03 -1.90 -2.25
CA ALA A 138 -5.05 -0.95 -2.68
C ALA A 138 -5.19 -0.94 -4.21
N MET A 139 -4.07 -0.96 -4.94
CA MET A 139 -4.11 -1.00 -6.39
C MET A 139 -4.64 -2.34 -6.92
N TYR A 140 -4.35 -3.46 -6.24
CA TYR A 140 -4.95 -4.75 -6.58
C TYR A 140 -6.47 -4.73 -6.42
N LEU A 141 -6.99 -4.20 -5.29
CA LEU A 141 -8.43 -4.06 -5.08
C LEU A 141 -9.08 -3.21 -6.17
N THR A 142 -8.53 -2.03 -6.42
CA THR A 142 -9.16 -1.01 -7.28
C THR A 142 -8.93 -1.22 -8.78
N LYS A 143 -7.90 -1.96 -9.19
CA LYS A 143 -7.55 -2.17 -10.59
C LYS A 143 -7.72 -3.61 -11.05
N ASN A 144 -7.31 -4.61 -10.25
CA ASN A 144 -7.46 -6.00 -10.64
C ASN A 144 -8.82 -6.57 -10.26
N LEU A 145 -9.33 -6.29 -9.07
CA LEU A 145 -10.70 -6.69 -8.70
C LEU A 145 -11.75 -5.68 -9.18
N PHE A 146 -11.34 -4.47 -9.49
CA PHE A 146 -12.17 -3.33 -9.86
C PHE A 146 -13.32 -3.09 -8.87
N ILE A 147 -12.97 -3.12 -7.57
CA ILE A 147 -13.90 -2.88 -6.45
C ILE A 147 -13.70 -1.45 -5.94
N ASP A 148 -14.80 -0.81 -5.54
CA ASP A 148 -14.80 0.58 -5.07
C ASP A 148 -13.77 0.81 -3.95
N TRP A 149 -12.91 1.79 -4.17
CA TRP A 149 -11.84 2.17 -3.24
C TRP A 149 -12.37 2.54 -1.85
N ARG A 150 -13.60 3.04 -1.73
CA ARG A 150 -14.23 3.42 -0.45
C ARG A 150 -14.37 2.23 0.48
N LEU A 151 -14.66 1.06 -0.06
CA LEU A 151 -14.76 -0.18 0.72
C LEU A 151 -13.40 -0.59 1.30
N GLY A 152 -12.33 -0.48 0.50
CA GLY A 152 -10.98 -0.74 0.96
C GLY A 152 -10.50 0.30 1.97
N GLU A 153 -10.76 1.59 1.73
CA GLU A 153 -10.48 2.68 2.66
C GLU A 153 -11.11 2.45 4.03
N ALA A 154 -12.41 2.14 4.06
CA ALA A 154 -13.14 1.86 5.28
C ALA A 154 -12.58 0.62 6.01
N TYR A 155 -12.24 -0.44 5.26
CA TYR A 155 -11.63 -1.62 5.85
C TYR A 155 -10.27 -1.31 6.50
N PHE A 156 -9.40 -0.56 5.81
CA PHE A 156 -8.12 -0.12 6.37
C PHE A 156 -8.31 0.72 7.64
N MET A 157 -9.21 1.70 7.62
CA MET A 157 -9.51 2.51 8.82
C MET A 157 -9.99 1.66 9.99
N SER A 158 -10.71 0.57 9.75
CA SER A 158 -11.18 -0.34 10.80
C SER A 158 -10.10 -1.23 11.39
N LYS A 159 -8.97 -1.42 10.68
CA LYS A 159 -7.88 -2.34 11.07
C LYS A 159 -6.61 -1.64 11.53
N LEU A 160 -6.28 -0.49 10.93
CA LEU A 160 -5.01 0.18 11.15
C LEU A 160 -4.93 0.84 12.52
N ILE A 161 -3.91 0.51 13.32
CA ILE A 161 -3.57 1.20 14.58
C ILE A 161 -3.00 2.61 14.32
N ASP A 162 -2.56 2.87 13.08
CA ASP A 162 -2.09 4.16 12.60
C ASP A 162 -3.09 4.81 11.62
N GLY A 163 -4.36 4.41 11.68
CA GLY A 163 -5.43 4.95 10.86
C GLY A 163 -5.52 6.47 10.99
N PHE A 164 -5.27 7.18 9.90
CA PHE A 164 -5.32 8.64 9.83
C PHE A 164 -6.04 9.04 8.54
N LEU A 165 -7.21 9.65 8.68
CA LEU A 165 -8.13 9.88 7.56
C LEU A 165 -7.44 10.54 6.35
N ALA A 166 -6.67 11.59 6.55
CA ALA A 166 -6.04 12.32 5.46
C ALA A 166 -5.12 11.42 4.62
N SER A 167 -4.21 10.69 5.27
CA SER A 167 -3.26 9.81 4.58
C SER A 167 -3.93 8.56 4.00
N ASN A 168 -4.89 7.97 4.73
CA ASN A 168 -5.61 6.80 4.26
C ASN A 168 -6.46 7.13 3.03
N ASN A 169 -7.30 8.16 3.10
CA ASN A 169 -8.13 8.62 1.98
C ASN A 169 -7.28 9.00 0.77
N GLY A 170 -6.24 9.84 0.99
CA GLY A 170 -5.34 10.26 -0.08
C GLY A 170 -4.62 9.09 -0.76
N GLY A 171 -4.10 8.13 0.02
CA GLY A 171 -3.43 6.94 -0.50
C GLY A 171 -4.35 6.00 -1.28
N TRP A 172 -5.58 5.81 -0.81
CA TRP A 172 -6.60 5.03 -1.52
C TRP A 172 -7.00 5.69 -2.85
N GLN A 173 -7.28 6.99 -2.84
CA GLN A 173 -7.61 7.73 -4.05
C GLN A 173 -6.42 7.82 -5.03
N TRP A 174 -5.18 7.90 -4.52
CA TRP A 174 -3.99 7.79 -5.35
C TRP A 174 -3.94 6.45 -6.09
N SER A 175 -4.15 5.34 -5.39
CA SER A 175 -4.15 3.99 -5.96
C SER A 175 -5.30 3.76 -6.94
N ALA A 176 -6.47 4.31 -6.65
CA ALA A 176 -7.66 4.22 -7.48
C ALA A 176 -7.64 5.14 -8.72
N SER A 177 -6.68 6.07 -8.82
CA SER A 177 -6.62 7.12 -9.86
C SER A 177 -7.75 8.17 -9.78
N THR A 178 -8.36 8.32 -8.61
CA THR A 178 -9.49 9.24 -8.35
C THR A 178 -9.08 10.48 -7.56
N GLY A 179 -7.84 10.52 -7.04
CA GLY A 179 -7.32 11.53 -6.12
C GLY A 179 -6.52 12.65 -6.76
N THR A 180 -6.06 13.56 -5.91
CA THR A 180 -5.02 14.53 -6.27
C THR A 180 -3.69 13.80 -6.46
N ASP A 181 -2.84 14.26 -7.37
CA ASP A 181 -1.55 13.62 -7.69
C ASP A 181 -1.65 12.09 -7.87
N ALA A 182 -2.83 11.63 -8.30
CA ALA A 182 -3.14 10.22 -8.39
C ALA A 182 -2.28 9.51 -9.45
N ALA A 183 -1.99 8.23 -9.20
CA ALA A 183 -1.36 7.38 -10.21
C ALA A 183 -2.16 7.45 -11.51
N PRO A 184 -1.54 7.65 -12.68
CA PRO A 184 -2.24 7.60 -13.95
C PRO A 184 -3.03 6.31 -14.08
N TYR A 185 -4.26 6.38 -14.61
CA TYR A 185 -5.17 5.22 -14.65
C TYR A 185 -4.59 3.99 -15.37
N PHE A 186 -3.72 4.20 -16.35
CA PHE A 186 -3.04 3.13 -17.07
C PHE A 186 -1.83 2.53 -16.30
N ARG A 187 -1.37 3.18 -15.22
CA ARG A 187 -0.34 2.65 -14.33
C ARG A 187 -0.99 1.66 -13.35
N VAL A 188 -1.10 0.43 -13.78
CA VAL A 188 -1.55 -0.69 -12.96
C VAL A 188 -0.35 -1.52 -12.54
N PHE A 189 -0.13 -1.68 -11.25
CA PHE A 189 0.94 -2.55 -10.75
C PHE A 189 0.64 -4.00 -11.12
N ASN A 190 1.66 -4.72 -11.60
CA ASN A 190 1.61 -6.16 -11.59
C ASN A 190 2.12 -6.62 -10.21
N PRO A 191 1.28 -7.21 -9.35
CA PRO A 191 1.67 -7.55 -7.99
C PRO A 191 2.79 -8.59 -7.93
N VAL A 192 2.91 -9.47 -8.91
CA VAL A 192 4.02 -10.44 -9.03
C VAL A 192 5.34 -9.70 -9.23
N THR A 193 5.41 -8.79 -10.21
CA THR A 193 6.62 -7.99 -10.46
C THR A 193 6.96 -7.07 -9.28
N GLN A 194 5.95 -6.54 -8.57
CA GLN A 194 6.19 -5.77 -7.34
C GLN A 194 6.77 -6.66 -6.24
N SER A 195 6.27 -7.89 -6.12
CA SER A 195 6.75 -8.88 -5.18
C SER A 195 8.22 -9.24 -5.45
N GLU A 196 8.55 -9.60 -6.69
CA GLU A 196 9.93 -9.92 -7.12
C GLU A 196 10.91 -8.76 -6.84
N ARG A 197 10.44 -7.52 -6.99
CA ARG A 197 11.27 -6.33 -6.78
C ARG A 197 11.49 -5.99 -5.32
N PHE A 198 10.45 -6.08 -4.46
CA PHE A 198 10.47 -5.56 -3.10
C PHE A 198 10.55 -6.63 -2.00
N ASP A 199 10.40 -7.89 -2.37
CA ASP A 199 10.61 -9.05 -1.51
C ASP A 199 11.33 -10.15 -2.33
N PRO A 200 12.53 -9.87 -2.91
CA PRO A 200 13.15 -10.72 -3.93
C PRO A 200 13.40 -12.16 -3.46
N ASP A 201 13.69 -12.34 -2.19
CA ASP A 201 13.90 -13.65 -1.59
C ASP A 201 12.60 -14.31 -1.10
N GLY A 202 11.50 -13.55 -1.05
CA GLY A 202 10.20 -14.02 -0.57
C GLY A 202 10.10 -14.15 0.95
N ASP A 203 10.95 -13.46 1.69
CA ASP A 203 11.02 -13.58 3.15
C ASP A 203 9.77 -13.02 3.83
N PHE A 204 9.25 -11.88 3.34
CA PHE A 204 7.99 -11.34 3.83
C PHE A 204 6.82 -12.29 3.54
N ILE A 205 6.77 -12.86 2.33
CA ILE A 205 5.73 -13.83 2.00
C ILE A 205 5.82 -15.06 2.89
N ARG A 206 7.02 -15.61 3.15
CA ARG A 206 7.19 -16.79 4.04
C ARG A 206 6.72 -16.54 5.45
N GLU A 207 6.95 -15.33 5.96
CA GLU A 207 6.52 -14.96 7.31
C GLU A 207 4.99 -14.97 7.44
N TRP A 208 4.27 -14.43 6.44
CA TRP A 208 2.83 -14.21 6.54
C TRP A 208 1.97 -15.26 5.81
N VAL A 209 2.58 -16.08 4.95
CA VAL A 209 1.90 -17.14 4.19
C VAL A 209 2.66 -18.46 4.39
N PRO A 210 2.53 -19.10 5.54
CA PRO A 210 3.28 -20.31 5.88
C PRO A 210 3.04 -21.47 4.91
N GLU A 211 1.92 -21.52 4.21
CA GLU A 211 1.62 -22.49 3.16
C GLU A 211 2.65 -22.44 2.02
N LEU A 212 3.27 -21.31 1.80
CA LEU A 212 4.26 -21.07 0.74
C LEU A 212 5.71 -21.15 1.23
N ALA A 213 5.95 -21.32 2.52
CA ALA A 213 7.29 -21.20 3.13
C ALA A 213 8.35 -22.14 2.54
N LYS A 214 7.95 -23.27 1.96
CA LYS A 214 8.87 -24.26 1.34
C LYS A 214 9.19 -23.99 -0.13
N LEU A 215 8.56 -22.98 -0.75
CA LEU A 215 8.84 -22.63 -2.14
C LEU A 215 10.18 -21.89 -2.24
N ASP A 216 10.86 -22.09 -3.36
CA ASP A 216 12.03 -21.30 -3.72
C ASP A 216 11.65 -19.83 -4.04
N SER A 217 12.64 -18.94 -4.06
CA SER A 217 12.46 -17.50 -4.26
C SER A 217 11.86 -17.12 -5.62
N LYS A 218 11.91 -17.99 -6.63
CA LYS A 218 11.30 -17.71 -7.94
C LYS A 218 9.82 -18.07 -7.97
N ARG A 219 9.47 -19.20 -7.35
CA ARG A 219 8.10 -19.73 -7.38
C ARG A 219 7.19 -19.11 -6.33
N ILE A 220 7.75 -18.56 -5.26
CA ILE A 220 6.97 -18.02 -4.14
C ILE A 220 6.11 -16.82 -4.56
N HIS A 221 6.53 -16.05 -5.57
CA HIS A 221 5.82 -14.86 -6.04
C HIS A 221 4.59 -15.17 -6.89
N ASP A 222 4.60 -16.31 -7.61
CA ASP A 222 3.48 -16.82 -8.42
C ASP A 222 3.52 -18.36 -8.49
N PRO A 223 3.01 -19.05 -7.46
CA PRO A 223 3.08 -20.52 -7.38
C PRO A 223 2.39 -21.25 -8.52
N GLY A 224 1.36 -20.63 -9.13
CA GLY A 224 0.60 -21.20 -10.23
C GLY A 224 1.17 -20.92 -11.63
N ALA A 225 2.22 -20.11 -11.75
CA ALA A 225 2.81 -19.75 -13.02
C ALA A 225 3.24 -20.98 -13.84
N LYS A 226 3.00 -20.93 -15.15
CA LYS A 226 3.42 -21.97 -16.12
C LYS A 226 2.98 -23.39 -15.73
N GLY A 227 1.79 -23.52 -15.10
CA GLY A 227 1.28 -24.83 -14.66
C GLY A 227 1.93 -25.37 -13.37
N GLY A 228 2.55 -24.50 -12.59
CA GLY A 228 3.14 -24.84 -11.29
C GLY A 228 2.13 -25.44 -10.32
N VAL A 229 2.60 -26.34 -9.44
CA VAL A 229 1.77 -26.93 -8.40
C VAL A 229 1.62 -25.93 -7.25
N ILE A 230 0.38 -25.55 -6.99
CA ILE A 230 0.04 -24.69 -5.86
C ILE A 230 0.06 -25.54 -4.58
N PRO A 231 0.77 -25.13 -3.52
CA PRO A 231 0.79 -25.85 -2.26
C PRO A 231 -0.61 -26.06 -1.68
N LYS A 232 -0.80 -27.22 -1.03
CA LYS A 232 -2.06 -27.54 -0.36
C LYS A 232 -2.39 -26.48 0.70
N GLY A 233 -3.63 -25.98 0.68
CA GLY A 233 -4.10 -24.96 1.62
C GLY A 233 -3.94 -23.52 1.11
N TYR A 234 -3.21 -23.31 0.01
CA TYR A 234 -3.12 -21.99 -0.62
C TYR A 234 -4.07 -21.92 -1.84
N PRO A 235 -4.83 -20.80 -2.03
CA PRO A 235 -5.80 -20.68 -3.11
C PRO A 235 -5.16 -20.43 -4.47
N ARG A 236 -5.92 -20.69 -5.54
CA ARG A 236 -5.60 -20.18 -6.88
C ARG A 236 -5.89 -18.70 -6.98
N GLN A 237 -5.22 -18.00 -7.90
CA GLN A 237 -5.52 -16.60 -8.22
C GLN A 237 -7.01 -16.45 -8.61
N ILE A 238 -7.71 -15.52 -7.95
CA ILE A 238 -9.15 -15.29 -8.16
C ILE A 238 -9.46 -14.45 -9.41
N VAL A 239 -8.44 -13.86 -10.03
CA VAL A 239 -8.54 -13.12 -11.30
C VAL A 239 -7.28 -13.33 -12.14
N ASP A 240 -7.42 -13.26 -13.45
CA ASP A 240 -6.28 -13.14 -14.37
C ASP A 240 -5.73 -11.71 -14.30
N LEU A 241 -4.47 -11.56 -13.89
CA LEU A 241 -3.84 -10.25 -13.71
C LEU A 241 -3.66 -9.46 -15.00
N LYS A 242 -3.50 -10.14 -16.14
CA LYS A 242 -3.32 -9.49 -17.44
C LYS A 242 -4.64 -9.00 -18.00
N GLU A 243 -5.67 -9.83 -17.94
CA GLU A 243 -7.00 -9.47 -18.44
C GLU A 243 -7.66 -8.42 -17.54
N SER A 244 -7.63 -8.58 -16.23
CA SER A 244 -8.18 -7.59 -15.29
C SER A 244 -7.53 -6.21 -15.42
N ARG A 245 -6.21 -6.16 -15.72
CA ARG A 245 -5.52 -4.90 -16.03
C ARG A 245 -6.09 -4.23 -17.28
N LYS A 246 -6.34 -4.99 -18.35
CA LYS A 246 -6.91 -4.46 -19.59
C LYS A 246 -8.32 -3.92 -19.36
N GLU A 247 -9.15 -4.68 -18.66
CA GLU A 247 -10.53 -4.29 -18.32
C GLU A 247 -10.55 -2.98 -17.51
N ALA A 248 -9.70 -2.87 -16.48
CA ALA A 248 -9.61 -1.64 -15.70
C ALA A 248 -9.21 -0.43 -16.56
N ILE A 249 -8.22 -0.57 -17.44
CA ILE A 249 -7.79 0.52 -18.33
C ILE A 249 -8.95 0.92 -19.26
N ALA A 250 -9.65 -0.03 -19.84
CA ALA A 250 -10.79 0.23 -20.75
C ALA A 250 -11.89 1.03 -20.03
N LYS A 251 -12.30 0.61 -18.83
CA LYS A 251 -13.31 1.33 -18.03
C LYS A 251 -12.93 2.78 -17.71
N PHE A 252 -11.63 3.06 -17.44
CA PHE A 252 -11.17 4.43 -17.26
C PHE A 252 -11.09 5.24 -18.57
N GLN A 253 -10.92 4.58 -19.72
CA GLN A 253 -10.94 5.24 -21.03
C GLN A 253 -12.34 5.70 -21.40
N GLU A 254 -13.36 4.93 -21.04
CA GLU A 254 -14.78 5.26 -21.27
C GLU A 254 -15.22 6.56 -20.57
N LEU A 255 -14.59 6.92 -19.41
CA LEU A 255 -14.85 8.20 -18.73
C LEU A 255 -14.40 9.44 -19.52
N LYS A 256 -13.57 9.29 -20.54
CA LYS A 256 -13.02 10.40 -21.31
C LYS A 256 -13.82 10.70 -22.58
N ASN A 257 -14.74 9.83 -22.92
CA ASN A 257 -15.63 9.96 -24.07
C ASN A 257 -17.01 10.42 -23.62
#